data_6ba81a19dedf9ba86513a646f663d642
#
_entry.id   6ba81a19dedf9ba86513a646f663d642
#
_cell.length_a   1.000
_cell.length_b   1.000
_cell.length_c   1.000
_cell.angle_alpha   90.00
_cell.angle_beta   90.00
_cell.angle_gamma   90.00
#
_symmetry.space_group_name_H-M   'P 1'
#
loop_
_entity.id
_entity.type
_entity.pdbx_description
1 polymer ?
#
loop_
_entity_poly.entity_id
_entity_poly.type
_entity_poly.pdbx_seq_one_letter_code
_entity_poly.pdbx_strand_id
1 'polypeptide(L)'
;MLENNRLNELILRFPEDVQLIFKDMIPSYQLGYVDYVYQTDNYATQNRRIKNLSKNFRKMDYFYIMPLPQDLALEIANQWRYQAPLDVYTISAHPKTYAEMISPGARGDRFFAVIRNAALMGYFCMDQVGEVVELRLGMKPSLTGQGNGRAFYQTIEDYLVEHVQPASIKLTVASSHQVAQKLFHALGFTETEKQAEYIKMEKKLVCD
;
A
#
# COMPACT_ATOMS: atom_id res chain seq x y z
N MET A 1 25.32 -11.14 -5.42
CA MET A 1 25.25 -12.59 -5.58
C MET A 1 25.07 -13.36 -4.26
N LEU A 2 25.81 -13.06 -3.18
CA LEU A 2 25.67 -13.75 -1.87
C LEU A 2 24.32 -13.50 -1.18
N GLU A 3 23.78 -12.29 -1.25
CA GLU A 3 22.48 -11.93 -0.64
C GLU A 3 21.31 -12.67 -1.27
N ASN A 4 21.26 -12.76 -2.61
CA ASN A 4 20.22 -13.52 -3.31
C ASN A 4 20.27 -15.02 -2.97
N ASN A 5 21.46 -15.56 -2.68
CA ASN A 5 21.59 -16.96 -2.32
C ASN A 5 21.02 -17.23 -0.91
N ARG A 6 21.32 -16.34 0.07
CA ARG A 6 20.78 -16.46 1.43
C ARG A 6 19.27 -16.22 1.50
N LEU A 7 18.74 -15.33 0.67
CA LEU A 7 17.29 -15.10 0.58
C LEU A 7 16.57 -16.37 0.11
N ASN A 8 17.03 -16.98 -0.98
CA ASN A 8 16.46 -18.22 -1.50
C ASN A 8 16.59 -19.37 -0.51
N GLU A 9 17.74 -19.49 0.16
CA GLU A 9 17.95 -20.48 1.21
C GLU A 9 16.96 -20.28 2.36
N LEU A 10 16.77 -19.05 2.84
CA LEU A 10 15.82 -18.76 3.92
C LEU A 10 14.39 -19.11 3.52
N ILE A 11 13.99 -18.77 2.29
CA ILE A 11 12.66 -19.13 1.76
C ILE A 11 12.43 -20.64 1.87
N LEU A 12 13.37 -21.44 1.40
CA LEU A 12 13.25 -22.90 1.40
C LEU A 12 13.24 -23.52 2.82
N ARG A 13 13.76 -22.80 3.82
CA ARG A 13 13.77 -23.24 5.23
C ARG A 13 12.47 -22.94 5.96
N PHE A 14 11.60 -22.07 5.43
CA PHE A 14 10.28 -21.86 5.99
C PHE A 14 9.29 -22.96 5.60
N PRO A 15 8.26 -23.24 6.43
CA PRO A 15 7.09 -24.03 6.02
C PRO A 15 6.41 -23.40 4.77
N GLU A 16 5.78 -24.22 3.93
CA GLU A 16 5.20 -23.78 2.64
C GLU A 16 4.23 -22.60 2.78
N ASP A 17 3.35 -22.62 3.77
CA ASP A 17 2.43 -21.52 4.06
C ASP A 17 3.14 -20.22 4.42
N VAL A 18 4.26 -20.32 5.14
CA VAL A 18 5.10 -19.18 5.53
C VAL A 18 5.95 -18.67 4.37
N GLN A 19 6.37 -19.56 3.47
CA GLN A 19 7.07 -19.14 2.24
C GLN A 19 6.22 -18.17 1.42
N LEU A 20 4.92 -18.42 1.30
CA LEU A 20 4.00 -17.53 0.56
C LEU A 20 3.93 -16.16 1.23
N ILE A 21 3.76 -16.12 2.55
CA ILE A 21 3.75 -14.87 3.33
C ILE A 21 5.06 -14.10 3.13
N PHE A 22 6.20 -14.80 3.28
CA PHE A 22 7.52 -14.18 3.21
C PHE A 22 7.86 -13.66 1.80
N LYS A 23 7.46 -14.38 0.76
CA LYS A 23 7.66 -13.97 -0.65
C LYS A 23 6.87 -12.72 -1.03
N ASP A 24 5.72 -12.49 -0.39
CA ASP A 24 4.88 -11.30 -0.63
C ASP A 24 5.36 -10.06 0.14
N MET A 25 6.29 -10.23 1.09
CA MET A 25 6.89 -9.10 1.83
C MET A 25 7.72 -8.21 0.90
N ILE A 26 7.75 -6.91 1.20
CA ILE A 26 8.61 -5.97 0.47
C ILE A 26 10.10 -6.30 0.69
N PRO A 27 10.98 -6.02 -0.29
CA PRO A 27 12.38 -6.43 -0.26
C PRO A 27 13.14 -6.02 0.99
N SER A 28 12.89 -4.83 1.53
CA SER A 28 13.57 -4.34 2.74
C SER A 28 13.29 -5.21 3.98
N TYR A 29 12.06 -5.73 4.13
CA TYR A 29 11.72 -6.65 5.21
C TYR A 29 12.33 -8.03 5.00
N GLN A 30 12.30 -8.54 3.75
CA GLN A 30 12.93 -9.81 3.42
C GLN A 30 14.42 -9.79 3.78
N LEU A 31 15.15 -8.75 3.37
CA LEU A 31 16.58 -8.60 3.66
C LEU A 31 16.83 -8.47 5.18
N GLY A 32 16.04 -7.69 5.89
CA GLY A 32 16.16 -7.58 7.34
C GLY A 32 15.99 -8.92 8.07
N TYR A 33 15.08 -9.79 7.61
CA TYR A 33 14.93 -11.13 8.19
C TYR A 33 16.05 -12.08 7.78
N VAL A 34 16.59 -11.97 6.57
CA VAL A 34 17.80 -12.70 6.15
C VAL A 34 18.95 -12.35 7.07
N ASP A 35 19.22 -11.06 7.28
CA ASP A 35 20.27 -10.60 8.19
C ASP A 35 20.06 -11.11 9.62
N TYR A 36 18.85 -11.00 10.13
CA TYR A 36 18.51 -11.50 11.46
C TYR A 36 18.77 -12.99 11.61
N VAL A 37 18.39 -13.83 10.66
CA VAL A 37 18.57 -15.28 10.74
C VAL A 37 20.04 -15.65 10.64
N TYR A 38 20.77 -15.08 9.68
CA TYR A 38 22.15 -15.42 9.37
C TYR A 38 23.20 -14.56 10.09
N GLN A 39 22.79 -13.75 11.06
CA GLN A 39 23.70 -13.01 11.96
C GLN A 39 24.61 -13.96 12.78
N THR A 40 24.33 -15.25 12.80
CA THR A 40 25.08 -16.30 13.49
C THR A 40 25.24 -17.49 12.58
N ASP A 41 26.40 -18.17 12.68
CA ASP A 41 26.66 -19.41 11.97
C ASP A 41 26.13 -20.66 12.73
N ASN A 42 25.62 -20.46 13.94
CA ASN A 42 25.03 -21.53 14.75
C ASN A 42 23.68 -21.98 14.19
N TYR A 43 23.64 -23.13 13.55
CA TYR A 43 22.46 -23.68 12.88
C TYR A 43 21.26 -23.90 13.82
N ALA A 44 21.50 -24.31 15.07
CA ALA A 44 20.43 -24.47 16.05
C ALA A 44 19.77 -23.12 16.40
N THR A 45 20.57 -22.05 16.49
CA THR A 45 20.05 -20.68 16.71
C THR A 45 19.28 -20.20 15.49
N GLN A 46 19.78 -20.42 14.28
CA GLN A 46 19.04 -20.07 13.05
C GLN A 46 17.68 -20.78 13.00
N ASN A 47 17.63 -22.09 13.26
CA ASN A 47 16.38 -22.86 13.27
C ASN A 47 15.37 -22.34 14.31
N ARG A 48 15.85 -21.97 15.50
CA ARG A 48 15.00 -21.35 16.53
C ARG A 48 14.43 -20.02 16.06
N ARG A 49 15.24 -19.17 15.40
CA ARG A 49 14.81 -17.89 14.83
C ARG A 49 13.74 -18.11 13.74
N ILE A 50 13.97 -19.03 12.80
CA ILE A 50 13.02 -19.39 11.73
C ILE A 50 11.69 -19.88 12.32
N LYS A 51 11.74 -20.76 13.34
CA LYS A 51 10.52 -21.24 14.02
C LYS A 51 9.72 -20.08 14.66
N ASN A 52 10.42 -19.16 15.32
CA ASN A 52 9.79 -17.99 15.94
C ASN A 52 9.19 -17.04 14.87
N LEU A 53 9.93 -16.75 13.80
CA LEU A 53 9.43 -15.95 12.68
C LEU A 53 8.20 -16.58 12.06
N SER A 54 8.22 -17.90 11.78
CA SER A 54 7.07 -18.62 11.22
C SER A 54 5.81 -18.48 12.09
N LYS A 55 5.96 -18.53 13.42
CA LYS A 55 4.86 -18.32 14.35
C LYS A 55 4.34 -16.88 14.30
N ASN A 56 5.25 -15.90 14.22
CA ASN A 56 4.88 -14.49 14.18
C ASN A 56 4.22 -14.11 12.86
N PHE A 57 4.75 -14.56 11.72
CA PHE A 57 4.22 -14.25 10.40
C PHE A 57 2.77 -14.72 10.23
N ARG A 58 2.40 -15.87 10.79
CA ARG A 58 1.01 -16.35 10.79
C ARG A 58 0.04 -15.51 11.62
N LYS A 59 0.54 -14.65 12.50
CA LYS A 59 -0.26 -13.85 13.44
C LYS A 59 -0.20 -12.36 13.15
N MET A 60 0.56 -11.94 12.13
CA MET A 60 0.67 -10.54 11.79
C MET A 60 -0.68 -9.97 11.38
N ASP A 61 -1.05 -8.85 11.99
CA ASP A 61 -2.20 -8.03 11.60
C ASP A 61 -1.90 -6.58 11.96
N TYR A 62 -1.01 -5.97 11.20
CA TYR A 62 -0.64 -4.57 11.41
C TYR A 62 -0.50 -3.84 10.08
N PHE A 63 -0.75 -2.54 10.14
CA PHE A 63 -0.55 -1.61 9.04
C PHE A 63 0.62 -0.68 9.32
N TYR A 64 1.27 -0.23 8.27
CA TYR A 64 2.38 0.69 8.32
C TYR A 64 2.38 1.58 7.09
N ILE A 65 2.62 2.88 7.27
CA ILE A 65 2.76 3.85 6.18
C ILE A 65 4.19 4.35 6.14
N MET A 66 4.74 4.43 4.94
CA MET A 66 6.09 4.93 4.68
C MET A 66 6.13 5.73 3.37
N PRO A 67 7.08 6.66 3.20
CA PRO A 67 7.33 7.26 1.90
C PRO A 67 7.50 6.17 0.84
N LEU A 68 6.94 6.38 -0.36
CA LEU A 68 6.95 5.38 -1.42
C LEU A 68 8.35 5.19 -2.02
N PRO A 69 9.03 4.03 -1.77
CA PRO A 69 10.35 3.75 -2.34
C PRO A 69 10.27 3.56 -3.86
N GLN A 70 11.41 3.72 -4.54
CA GLN A 70 11.47 3.66 -5.99
C GLN A 70 11.12 2.28 -6.57
N ASP A 71 11.54 1.22 -5.93
CA ASP A 71 11.25 -0.16 -6.32
C ASP A 71 9.74 -0.45 -6.27
N LEU A 72 9.06 -0.04 -5.21
CA LEU A 72 7.60 -0.18 -5.08
C LEU A 72 6.85 0.73 -6.06
N ALA A 73 7.33 1.94 -6.31
CA ALA A 73 6.76 2.82 -7.32
C ALA A 73 6.84 2.20 -8.73
N LEU A 74 7.96 1.56 -9.06
CA LEU A 74 8.13 0.83 -10.32
C LEU A 74 7.26 -0.43 -10.38
N GLU A 75 7.09 -1.17 -9.27
CA GLU A 75 6.13 -2.29 -9.20
C GLU A 75 4.71 -1.80 -9.53
N ILE A 76 4.25 -0.75 -8.84
CA ILE A 76 2.91 -0.17 -9.03
C ILE A 76 2.72 0.26 -10.49
N ALA A 77 3.66 1.03 -11.04
CA ALA A 77 3.54 1.57 -12.39
C ALA A 77 3.58 0.51 -13.48
N ASN A 78 4.44 -0.51 -13.33
CA ASN A 78 4.72 -1.48 -14.38
C ASN A 78 3.96 -2.80 -14.26
N GLN A 79 3.51 -3.18 -13.05
CA GLN A 79 2.92 -4.50 -12.82
C GLN A 79 1.44 -4.46 -12.47
N TRP A 80 0.95 -3.37 -11.84
CA TRP A 80 -0.45 -3.31 -11.45
C TRP A 80 -1.34 -3.09 -12.66
N ARG A 81 -2.24 -4.04 -12.87
CA ARG A 81 -3.24 -4.01 -13.95
C ARG A 81 -4.60 -4.31 -13.34
N TYR A 82 -5.49 -3.35 -13.49
CA TYR A 82 -6.88 -3.55 -13.07
C TYR A 82 -7.68 -4.07 -14.27
N GLN A 83 -8.66 -4.93 -13.97
CA GLN A 83 -9.60 -5.40 -14.96
C GLN A 83 -10.78 -4.43 -15.06
N ALA A 84 -11.45 -4.39 -16.22
CA ALA A 84 -12.66 -3.60 -16.40
C ALA A 84 -13.73 -3.95 -15.35
N PRO A 85 -14.45 -2.98 -14.81
CA PRO A 85 -14.46 -1.55 -15.16
C PRO A 85 -13.42 -0.68 -14.41
N LEU A 86 -12.44 -1.28 -13.72
CA LEU A 86 -11.43 -0.58 -12.93
C LEU A 86 -10.13 -0.29 -13.69
N ASP A 87 -10.04 -0.68 -14.95
CA ASP A 87 -8.89 -0.47 -15.83
C ASP A 87 -8.49 1.01 -15.98
N VAL A 88 -9.45 1.93 -15.80
CA VAL A 88 -9.24 3.39 -15.72
C VAL A 88 -8.25 3.81 -14.61
N TYR A 89 -7.97 2.96 -13.63
CA TYR A 89 -6.98 3.21 -12.57
C TYR A 89 -5.59 2.63 -12.87
N THR A 90 -5.43 1.96 -14.01
CA THR A 90 -4.13 1.41 -14.42
C THR A 90 -3.16 2.53 -14.78
N ILE A 91 -2.14 2.75 -13.95
CA ILE A 91 -1.22 3.88 -14.08
C ILE A 91 -0.54 3.93 -15.44
N SER A 92 -0.10 2.79 -15.97
CA SER A 92 0.57 2.73 -17.27
C SER A 92 -0.32 3.12 -18.47
N ALA A 93 -1.63 3.17 -18.29
CA ALA A 93 -2.55 3.66 -19.31
C ALA A 93 -2.60 5.21 -19.38
N HIS A 94 -2.05 5.91 -18.39
CA HIS A 94 -2.08 7.36 -18.26
C HIS A 94 -0.67 7.97 -18.27
N PRO A 95 -0.16 8.47 -19.42
CA PRO A 95 1.25 8.87 -19.56
C PRO A 95 1.75 9.88 -18.52
N LYS A 96 0.91 10.85 -18.14
CA LYS A 96 1.27 11.86 -17.13
C LYS A 96 1.42 11.23 -15.74
N THR A 97 0.44 10.42 -15.32
CA THR A 97 0.44 9.73 -14.02
C THR A 97 1.58 8.71 -13.96
N TYR A 98 1.84 8.02 -15.07
CA TYR A 98 2.96 7.10 -15.18
C TYR A 98 4.30 7.82 -15.00
N ALA A 99 4.52 8.93 -15.72
CA ALA A 99 5.75 9.71 -15.61
C ALA A 99 5.96 10.29 -14.20
N GLU A 100 4.87 10.73 -13.53
CA GLU A 100 4.91 11.17 -12.13
C GLU A 100 5.30 10.00 -11.22
N MET A 101 4.68 8.83 -11.38
CA MET A 101 4.91 7.66 -10.52
C MET A 101 6.35 7.15 -10.60
N ILE A 102 6.95 7.08 -11.79
CA ILE A 102 8.30 6.52 -11.96
C ILE A 102 9.43 7.49 -11.65
N SER A 103 9.15 8.80 -11.57
CA SER A 103 10.15 9.85 -11.34
C SER A 103 10.21 10.24 -9.85
N PRO A 104 11.32 9.96 -9.14
CA PRO A 104 11.45 10.38 -7.74
C PRO A 104 11.28 11.89 -7.54
N GLY A 105 11.84 12.70 -8.45
CA GLY A 105 11.73 14.15 -8.39
C GLY A 105 10.29 14.66 -8.60
N ALA A 106 9.50 14.01 -9.46
CA ALA A 106 8.11 14.38 -9.68
C ALA A 106 7.19 13.92 -8.53
N ARG A 107 7.48 12.76 -7.92
CA ARG A 107 6.76 12.31 -6.73
C ARG A 107 6.99 13.20 -5.52
N GLY A 108 8.23 13.69 -5.35
CA GLY A 108 8.62 14.39 -4.14
C GLY A 108 8.33 13.56 -2.89
N ASP A 109 7.85 14.23 -1.86
CA ASP A 109 7.43 13.66 -0.57
C ASP A 109 5.93 13.40 -0.45
N ARG A 110 5.19 13.47 -1.58
CA ARG A 110 3.73 13.38 -1.61
C ARG A 110 3.19 11.96 -1.68
N PHE A 111 4.02 10.98 -2.05
CA PHE A 111 3.60 9.59 -2.28
C PHE A 111 4.02 8.68 -1.14
N PHE A 112 3.08 7.85 -0.69
CA PHE A 112 3.26 6.93 0.43
C PHE A 112 2.83 5.52 0.04
N ALA A 113 3.52 4.52 0.57
CA ALA A 113 3.13 3.12 0.52
C ALA A 113 2.32 2.76 1.78
N VAL A 114 1.25 2.02 1.58
CA VAL A 114 0.50 1.37 2.66
C VAL A 114 0.91 -0.10 2.69
N ILE A 115 1.54 -0.49 3.78
CA ILE A 115 2.06 -1.83 4.01
C ILE A 115 1.14 -2.54 5.01
N ARG A 116 0.70 -3.74 4.67
CA ARG A 116 0.01 -4.64 5.60
C ARG A 116 0.81 -5.92 5.74
N ASN A 117 1.16 -6.29 6.97
CA ASN A 117 1.91 -7.51 7.28
C ASN A 117 3.22 -7.62 6.48
N ALA A 118 3.97 -6.51 6.41
CA ALA A 118 5.21 -6.36 5.64
C ALA A 118 5.04 -6.47 4.10
N ALA A 119 3.82 -6.62 3.57
CA ALA A 119 3.53 -6.67 2.14
C ALA A 119 2.90 -5.36 1.65
N LEU A 120 3.17 -4.99 0.38
CA LEU A 120 2.58 -3.81 -0.23
C LEU A 120 1.07 -4.03 -0.47
N MET A 121 0.25 -3.29 0.26
CA MET A 121 -1.21 -3.31 0.11
C MET A 121 -1.70 -2.28 -0.89
N GLY A 122 -1.11 -1.10 -0.88
CA GLY A 122 -1.53 -0.01 -1.72
C GLY A 122 -0.61 1.20 -1.61
N TYR A 123 -1.02 2.28 -2.23
CA TYR A 123 -0.35 3.57 -2.14
C TYR A 123 -1.37 4.70 -2.02
N PHE A 124 -0.93 5.84 -1.57
CA PHE A 124 -1.65 7.10 -1.74
C PHE A 124 -0.69 8.24 -2.07
N CYS A 125 -1.26 9.26 -2.70
CA CYS A 125 -0.62 10.55 -2.91
C CYS A 125 -1.54 11.62 -2.33
N MET A 126 -0.95 12.55 -1.58
CA MET A 126 -1.64 13.69 -1.02
C MET A 126 -1.09 14.99 -1.59
N ASP A 127 -1.97 15.85 -2.07
CA ASP A 127 -1.66 17.22 -2.47
C ASP A 127 -2.35 18.15 -1.47
N GLN A 128 -1.57 18.87 -0.65
CA GLN A 128 -2.12 19.74 0.40
C GLN A 128 -2.26 21.18 -0.12
N VAL A 129 -3.47 21.73 -0.02
CA VAL A 129 -3.77 23.12 -0.35
C VAL A 129 -4.44 23.77 0.86
N GLY A 130 -3.69 24.53 1.63
CA GLY A 130 -4.14 25.06 2.91
C GLY A 130 -4.47 23.92 3.89
N GLU A 131 -5.70 23.92 4.41
CA GLU A 131 -6.20 22.89 5.33
C GLU A 131 -6.91 21.72 4.62
N VAL A 132 -6.87 21.66 3.29
CA VAL A 132 -7.52 20.62 2.47
C VAL A 132 -6.46 19.69 1.91
N VAL A 133 -6.69 18.39 2.03
CA VAL A 133 -5.89 17.34 1.37
C VAL A 133 -6.67 16.79 0.18
N GLU A 134 -6.12 16.90 -1.02
CA GLU A 134 -6.59 16.17 -2.19
C GLU A 134 -5.89 14.80 -2.23
N LEU A 135 -6.66 13.73 -2.07
CA LEU A 135 -6.17 12.37 -1.91
C LEU A 135 -6.37 11.57 -3.20
N ARG A 136 -5.30 11.00 -3.72
CA ARG A 136 -5.32 9.95 -4.75
C ARG A 136 -4.81 8.66 -4.13
N LEU A 137 -5.49 7.54 -4.32
CA LEU A 137 -5.13 6.27 -3.70
C LEU A 137 -5.40 5.09 -4.63
N GLY A 138 -4.61 4.04 -4.47
CA GLY A 138 -4.76 2.80 -5.22
C GLY A 138 -4.38 1.59 -4.37
N MET A 139 -5.24 0.56 -4.38
CA MET A 139 -4.97 -0.71 -3.70
C MET A 139 -4.50 -1.74 -4.71
N LYS A 140 -3.57 -2.62 -4.31
CA LYS A 140 -3.04 -3.70 -5.15
C LYS A 140 -4.18 -4.47 -5.82
N PRO A 141 -4.16 -4.68 -7.15
CA PRO A 141 -5.29 -5.27 -7.87
C PRO A 141 -5.77 -6.61 -7.30
N SER A 142 -4.84 -7.46 -6.85
CA SER A 142 -5.14 -8.75 -6.22
C SER A 142 -5.90 -8.66 -4.89
N LEU A 143 -5.92 -7.49 -4.24
CA LEU A 143 -6.58 -7.26 -2.95
C LEU A 143 -7.91 -6.54 -3.09
N THR A 144 -8.27 -6.11 -4.31
CA THR A 144 -9.55 -5.44 -4.58
C THR A 144 -10.71 -6.43 -4.51
N GLY A 145 -11.90 -5.95 -4.14
CA GLY A 145 -13.11 -6.79 -4.06
C GLY A 145 -13.16 -7.79 -2.92
N GLN A 146 -12.19 -7.79 -2.01
CA GLN A 146 -12.07 -8.74 -0.89
C GLN A 146 -12.46 -8.12 0.48
N GLY A 147 -13.14 -6.98 0.49
CA GLY A 147 -13.52 -6.30 1.73
C GLY A 147 -12.43 -5.43 2.38
N ASN A 148 -11.27 -5.34 1.77
CA ASN A 148 -10.11 -4.63 2.32
C ASN A 148 -10.24 -3.10 2.33
N GLY A 149 -11.15 -2.52 1.54
CA GLY A 149 -11.20 -1.08 1.26
C GLY A 149 -11.38 -0.20 2.49
N ARG A 150 -12.20 -0.63 3.48
CA ARG A 150 -12.42 0.13 4.71
C ARG A 150 -11.14 0.22 5.55
N ALA A 151 -10.49 -0.91 5.82
CA ALA A 151 -9.26 -0.93 6.60
C ALA A 151 -8.12 -0.17 5.91
N PHE A 152 -8.01 -0.32 4.59
CA PHE A 152 -7.04 0.42 3.77
C PHE A 152 -7.22 1.94 3.88
N TYR A 153 -8.45 2.44 3.68
CA TYR A 153 -8.72 3.87 3.77
C TYR A 153 -8.58 4.39 5.21
N GLN A 154 -9.07 3.66 6.21
CA GLN A 154 -8.99 4.08 7.62
C GLN A 154 -7.52 4.27 8.04
N THR A 155 -6.63 3.36 7.64
CA THR A 155 -5.18 3.50 7.89
C THR A 155 -4.62 4.80 7.29
N ILE A 156 -5.07 5.18 6.09
CA ILE A 156 -4.66 6.44 5.45
C ILE A 156 -5.23 7.65 6.20
N GLU A 157 -6.50 7.60 6.56
CA GLU A 157 -7.16 8.68 7.30
C GLU A 157 -6.49 8.88 8.67
N ASP A 158 -6.22 7.82 9.42
CA ASP A 158 -5.54 7.89 10.71
C ASP A 158 -4.17 8.54 10.57
N TYR A 159 -3.40 8.18 9.54
CA TYR A 159 -2.13 8.83 9.22
C TYR A 159 -2.28 10.33 8.92
N LEU A 160 -3.28 10.71 8.11
CA LEU A 160 -3.53 12.12 7.77
C LEU A 160 -3.94 12.93 9.01
N VAL A 161 -4.80 12.36 9.86
CA VAL A 161 -5.22 13.00 11.11
C VAL A 161 -4.04 13.18 12.07
N GLU A 162 -3.17 12.18 12.20
CA GLU A 162 -2.03 12.23 13.12
C GLU A 162 -0.91 13.18 12.64
N HIS A 163 -0.61 13.19 11.33
CA HIS A 163 0.59 13.84 10.81
C HIS A 163 0.32 15.14 10.03
N VAL A 164 -0.87 15.31 9.46
CA VAL A 164 -1.20 16.44 8.58
C VAL A 164 -2.29 17.33 9.18
N GLN A 165 -3.23 16.75 9.93
CA GLN A 165 -4.35 17.43 10.59
C GLN A 165 -5.19 18.30 9.63
N PRO A 166 -5.64 17.78 8.47
CA PRO A 166 -6.42 18.58 7.53
C PRO A 166 -7.83 18.82 8.04
N ALA A 167 -8.41 19.97 7.68
CA ALA A 167 -9.83 20.25 7.96
C ALA A 167 -10.77 19.43 7.07
N SER A 168 -10.33 19.07 5.86
CA SER A 168 -11.09 18.19 4.97
C SER A 168 -10.20 17.36 4.05
N ILE A 169 -10.74 16.20 3.63
CA ILE A 169 -10.14 15.33 2.63
C ILE A 169 -11.06 15.31 1.40
N LYS A 170 -10.48 15.55 0.22
CA LYS A 170 -11.15 15.44 -1.07
C LYS A 170 -10.56 14.28 -1.87
N LEU A 171 -11.41 13.62 -2.64
CA LEU A 171 -11.00 12.60 -3.58
C LEU A 171 -11.93 12.57 -4.80
N THR A 172 -11.44 11.91 -5.85
CA THR A 172 -12.20 11.73 -7.10
C THR A 172 -12.35 10.23 -7.36
N VAL A 173 -13.58 9.80 -7.64
CA VAL A 173 -13.93 8.40 -7.92
C VAL A 173 -14.55 8.32 -9.31
N ALA A 174 -14.16 7.33 -10.11
CA ALA A 174 -14.80 7.08 -11.41
C ALA A 174 -16.29 6.76 -11.22
N SER A 175 -17.15 7.33 -12.09
CA SER A 175 -18.59 7.11 -12.04
C SER A 175 -18.99 5.64 -12.23
N SER A 176 -18.13 4.85 -12.90
CA SER A 176 -18.28 3.40 -13.03
C SER A 176 -17.95 2.61 -11.75
N HIS A 177 -17.21 3.19 -10.80
CA HIS A 177 -16.74 2.49 -9.61
C HIS A 177 -17.72 2.56 -8.43
N GLN A 178 -18.91 1.99 -8.60
CA GLN A 178 -19.99 2.04 -7.61
C GLN A 178 -19.60 1.50 -6.22
N VAL A 179 -18.72 0.49 -6.16
CA VAL A 179 -18.25 -0.10 -4.90
C VAL A 179 -17.47 0.93 -4.08
N ALA A 180 -16.57 1.69 -4.73
CA ALA A 180 -15.82 2.75 -4.04
C ALA A 180 -16.74 3.91 -3.60
N GLN A 181 -17.69 4.31 -4.44
CA GLN A 181 -18.68 5.33 -4.07
C GLN A 181 -19.44 4.94 -2.81
N LYS A 182 -19.98 3.72 -2.75
CA LYS A 182 -20.67 3.20 -1.56
C LYS A 182 -19.76 3.17 -0.33
N LEU A 183 -18.50 2.76 -0.52
CA LEU A 183 -17.51 2.74 0.55
C LEU A 183 -17.26 4.14 1.10
N PHE A 184 -16.98 5.13 0.24
CA PHE A 184 -16.69 6.50 0.68
C PHE A 184 -17.90 7.16 1.32
N HIS A 185 -19.12 6.94 0.81
CA HIS A 185 -20.34 7.38 1.52
C HIS A 185 -20.43 6.78 2.93
N ALA A 186 -20.17 5.47 3.08
CA ALA A 186 -20.19 4.80 4.38
C ALA A 186 -19.04 5.24 5.31
N LEU A 187 -18.02 5.91 4.78
CA LEU A 187 -16.90 6.52 5.51
C LEU A 187 -17.13 8.02 5.81
N GLY A 188 -18.29 8.57 5.45
CA GLY A 188 -18.67 9.94 5.76
C GLY A 188 -18.36 10.97 4.68
N PHE A 189 -17.96 10.54 3.47
CA PHE A 189 -17.83 11.44 2.33
C PHE A 189 -19.17 11.81 1.73
N THR A 190 -19.28 13.05 1.27
CA THR A 190 -20.43 13.58 0.52
C THR A 190 -20.00 13.99 -0.88
N GLU A 191 -20.88 13.82 -1.86
CA GLU A 191 -20.62 14.25 -3.23
C GLU A 191 -20.62 15.79 -3.30
N THR A 192 -19.60 16.37 -3.90
CA THR A 192 -19.48 17.83 -4.11
C THR A 192 -19.64 18.20 -5.58
N GLU A 193 -19.29 17.31 -6.49
CA GLU A 193 -19.42 17.48 -7.94
C GLU A 193 -19.65 16.12 -8.58
N LYS A 194 -20.56 16.06 -9.57
CA LYS A 194 -20.82 14.85 -10.34
C LYS A 194 -20.76 15.14 -11.82
N GLN A 195 -19.89 14.40 -12.53
CA GLN A 195 -19.78 14.44 -13.98
C GLN A 195 -20.02 13.05 -14.57
N ALA A 196 -20.08 12.95 -15.89
CA ALA A 196 -20.33 11.67 -16.57
C ALA A 196 -19.25 10.62 -16.25
N GLU A 197 -17.98 11.05 -16.10
CA GLU A 197 -16.83 10.15 -15.96
C GLU A 197 -16.37 10.01 -14.50
N TYR A 198 -16.65 11.00 -13.64
CA TYR A 198 -16.18 11.00 -12.26
C TYR A 198 -17.11 11.72 -11.29
N ILE A 199 -16.92 11.43 -10.02
CA ILE A 199 -17.58 12.08 -8.88
C ILE A 199 -16.49 12.57 -7.93
N LYS A 200 -16.53 13.86 -7.57
CA LYS A 200 -15.72 14.42 -6.49
C LYS A 200 -16.44 14.28 -5.18
N MET A 201 -15.73 13.87 -4.18
CA MET A 201 -16.28 13.65 -2.85
C MET A 201 -15.40 14.35 -1.81
N GLU A 202 -16.02 14.83 -0.74
CA GLU A 202 -15.36 15.52 0.37
C GLU A 202 -15.84 14.97 1.70
N LYS A 203 -14.89 14.81 2.63
CA LYS A 203 -15.15 14.54 4.04
C LYS A 203 -14.53 15.64 4.87
N LYS A 204 -15.35 16.31 5.69
CA LYS A 204 -14.87 17.25 6.70
C LYS A 204 -14.41 16.45 7.92
N LEU A 205 -13.23 16.77 8.41
CA LEU A 205 -12.72 16.23 9.67
C LEU A 205 -13.03 17.23 10.77
N VAL A 206 -13.63 16.74 11.85
CA VAL A 206 -13.88 17.58 13.02
C VAL A 206 -12.57 17.66 13.79
N CYS A 207 -11.96 18.84 13.84
CA CYS A 207 -10.88 19.08 14.81
C CYS A 207 -11.54 19.22 16.18
N ASP A 208 -11.38 18.22 17.04
CA ASP A 208 -11.71 18.32 18.47
C ASP A 208 -10.71 19.24 19.19
#